data_42de8cb9564fd8a4141d78ec499b5577
#
_entry.id   42de8cb9564fd8a4141d78ec499b5577
#
_cell.length_a   1.000
_cell.length_b   1.000
_cell.length_c   1.000
_cell.angle_alpha   90.00
_cell.angle_beta   90.00
_cell.angle_gamma   90.00
#
_symmetry.space_group_name_H-M   'P 1'
#
loop_
_entity.id
_entity.type
_entity.pdbx_description
1 polymer ?
#
loop_
_entity_poly.entity_id
_entity_poly.type
_entity_poly.pdbx_seq_one_letter_code
_entity_poly.pdbx_strand_id
1 'polypeptide(L)'
;MELEAKTGYKFQNFDLLINAMTHSSYANEHRISYVGNNERLEFLGDAVLELTSSEFLFEKYSQMPEGELTKKRASIVCEPTLALCARELSLGEYLLLGKGEEATGGRRRDSIVSDAMEALIGAVYLDGGFANAKEFVQKFILNDIENKQLFYDSKTTLQEIVQGRYEEDVRYVLLKEEGPDHNKSFYMQALLGEKVLGEGCGHTKKAAEQQAAYCAIKKLKNDKGDLCI
;
A
#
# COMPACT_ATOMS: atom_id res chain seq x y z
N MET A 1 -11.23 1.64 -20.79
CA MET A 1 -9.77 1.86 -20.66
C MET A 1 -9.14 0.67 -19.92
N GLU A 2 -7.83 0.57 -19.96
CA GLU A 2 -7.11 -0.54 -19.31
C GLU A 2 -7.32 -0.56 -17.80
N LEU A 3 -7.33 0.60 -17.12
CA LEU A 3 -7.59 0.68 -15.68
C LEU A 3 -9.02 0.21 -15.32
N GLU A 4 -10.04 0.55 -16.11
CA GLU A 4 -11.40 0.04 -15.92
C GLU A 4 -11.47 -1.49 -16.07
N ALA A 5 -10.70 -2.05 -17.01
CA ALA A 5 -10.61 -3.50 -17.19
C ALA A 5 -9.92 -4.18 -15.99
N LYS A 6 -8.86 -3.57 -15.42
CA LYS A 6 -8.17 -4.07 -14.22
C LYS A 6 -9.06 -4.00 -12.98
N THR A 7 -9.75 -2.90 -12.79
CA THR A 7 -10.63 -2.70 -11.63
C THR A 7 -11.96 -3.48 -11.76
N GLY A 8 -12.43 -3.69 -12.98
CA GLY A 8 -13.76 -4.23 -13.27
C GLY A 8 -14.89 -3.22 -13.07
N TYR A 9 -14.56 -1.97 -12.74
CA TYR A 9 -15.52 -0.87 -12.60
C TYR A 9 -15.49 0.01 -13.84
N LYS A 10 -16.66 0.26 -14.46
CA LYS A 10 -16.81 1.10 -15.63
C LYS A 10 -17.45 2.43 -15.23
N PHE A 11 -16.72 3.51 -15.40
CA PHE A 11 -17.20 4.85 -15.06
C PHE A 11 -18.30 5.33 -16.02
N GLN A 12 -19.35 5.91 -15.46
CA GLN A 12 -20.39 6.64 -16.18
C GLN A 12 -19.90 8.07 -16.47
N ASN A 13 -19.27 8.71 -15.48
CA ASN A 13 -18.59 9.99 -15.64
C ASN A 13 -17.07 9.79 -15.64
N PHE A 14 -16.51 9.75 -16.84
CA PHE A 14 -15.08 9.53 -17.04
C PHE A 14 -14.17 10.63 -16.48
N ASP A 15 -14.69 11.85 -16.31
CA ASP A 15 -13.95 12.98 -15.74
C ASP A 15 -13.56 12.71 -14.27
N LEU A 16 -14.36 11.93 -13.53
CA LEU A 16 -14.02 11.51 -12.17
C LEU A 16 -12.77 10.63 -12.13
N LEU A 17 -12.62 9.72 -13.10
CA LEU A 17 -11.43 8.88 -13.20
C LEU A 17 -10.20 9.72 -13.58
N ILE A 18 -10.33 10.63 -14.54
CA ILE A 18 -9.24 11.55 -14.91
C ILE A 18 -8.83 12.38 -13.70
N ASN A 19 -9.79 12.93 -12.97
CA ASN A 19 -9.52 13.74 -11.78
C ASN A 19 -8.80 12.92 -10.70
N ALA A 20 -9.25 11.69 -10.42
CA ALA A 20 -8.59 10.80 -9.47
C ALA A 20 -7.13 10.48 -9.84
N MET A 21 -6.81 10.43 -11.12
CA MET A 21 -5.46 10.20 -11.63
C MET A 21 -4.64 11.48 -11.82
N THR A 22 -5.19 12.65 -11.55
CA THR A 22 -4.51 13.93 -11.73
C THR A 22 -3.89 14.41 -10.43
N HIS A 23 -2.57 14.31 -10.31
CA HIS A 23 -1.83 14.82 -9.16
C HIS A 23 -1.75 16.36 -9.21
N SER A 24 -1.63 17.01 -8.04
CA SER A 24 -1.57 18.46 -7.92
C SER A 24 -0.41 19.10 -8.70
N SER A 25 0.72 18.42 -8.85
CA SER A 25 1.85 18.89 -9.67
C SER A 25 1.49 19.05 -11.15
N TYR A 26 0.69 18.12 -11.70
CA TYR A 26 0.21 18.20 -13.07
C TYR A 26 -0.80 19.35 -13.25
N ALA A 27 -1.76 19.44 -12.32
CA ALA A 27 -2.75 20.51 -12.34
C ALA A 27 -2.10 21.89 -12.28
N ASN A 28 -1.10 22.08 -11.41
CA ASN A 28 -0.34 23.33 -11.30
C ASN A 28 0.42 23.67 -12.58
N GLU A 29 1.13 22.71 -13.17
CA GLU A 29 1.90 22.93 -14.41
C GLU A 29 1.00 23.30 -15.59
N HIS A 30 -0.19 22.68 -15.68
CA HIS A 30 -1.13 22.90 -16.78
C HIS A 30 -2.19 23.97 -16.49
N ARG A 31 -2.06 24.69 -15.35
CA ARG A 31 -3.01 25.74 -14.93
C ARG A 31 -4.47 25.25 -14.88
N ILE A 32 -4.64 24.00 -14.51
CA ILE A 32 -5.96 23.43 -14.24
C ILE A 32 -6.50 24.07 -12.95
N SER A 33 -7.82 24.24 -12.86
CA SER A 33 -8.44 24.77 -11.65
C SER A 33 -7.95 24.03 -10.39
N TYR A 34 -7.83 24.73 -9.26
CA TYR A 34 -7.44 24.17 -7.95
C TYR A 34 -8.25 22.94 -7.55
N VAL A 35 -9.50 22.81 -8.02
CA VAL A 35 -10.35 21.65 -7.76
C VAL A 35 -10.20 20.53 -8.82
N GLY A 36 -9.31 20.70 -9.77
CA GLY A 36 -9.09 19.74 -10.87
C GLY A 36 -7.97 18.74 -10.63
N ASN A 37 -7.54 18.56 -9.35
CA ASN A 37 -6.61 17.54 -8.92
C ASN A 37 -7.31 16.51 -8.00
N ASN A 38 -6.60 15.48 -7.59
CA ASN A 38 -7.14 14.35 -6.85
C ASN A 38 -7.36 14.60 -5.34
N GLU A 39 -6.81 15.65 -4.74
CA GLU A 39 -6.83 15.89 -3.29
C GLU A 39 -8.24 15.88 -2.68
N ARG A 40 -9.25 16.41 -3.38
CA ARG A 40 -10.64 16.37 -2.89
C ARG A 40 -11.28 14.99 -2.97
N LEU A 41 -10.90 14.21 -3.99
CA LEU A 41 -11.37 12.83 -4.12
C LEU A 41 -10.67 11.93 -3.10
N GLU A 42 -9.39 12.15 -2.84
CA GLU A 42 -8.60 11.52 -1.77
C GLU A 42 -9.29 11.71 -0.41
N PHE A 43 -9.57 12.97 -0.03
CA PHE A 43 -10.29 13.28 1.22
C PHE A 43 -11.63 12.52 1.35
N LEU A 44 -12.39 12.43 0.27
CA LEU A 44 -13.67 11.69 0.28
C LEU A 44 -13.45 10.18 0.31
N GLY A 45 -12.45 9.70 -0.44
CA GLY A 45 -12.11 8.29 -0.54
C GLY A 45 -11.59 7.71 0.78
N ASP A 46 -10.77 8.48 1.51
CA ASP A 46 -10.34 8.13 2.86
C ASP A 46 -11.54 7.86 3.78
N ALA A 47 -12.52 8.76 3.83
CA ALA A 47 -13.73 8.56 4.63
C ALA A 47 -14.52 7.30 4.23
N VAL A 48 -14.64 7.00 2.93
CA VAL A 48 -15.31 5.80 2.42
C VAL A 48 -14.51 4.53 2.78
N LEU A 49 -13.20 4.57 2.65
CA LEU A 49 -12.28 3.50 3.02
C LEU A 49 -12.35 3.18 4.52
N GLU A 50 -12.29 4.20 5.36
CA GLU A 50 -12.40 4.10 6.81
C GLU A 50 -13.72 3.45 7.23
N LEU A 51 -14.86 3.92 6.69
CA LEU A 51 -16.18 3.37 6.98
C LEU A 51 -16.29 1.90 6.54
N THR A 52 -15.88 1.61 5.31
CA THR A 52 -15.95 0.25 4.75
C THR A 52 -15.07 -0.73 5.52
N SER A 53 -13.86 -0.32 5.86
CA SER A 53 -12.92 -1.13 6.63
C SER A 53 -13.43 -1.39 8.05
N SER A 54 -14.05 -0.38 8.68
CA SER A 54 -14.64 -0.51 10.01
C SER A 54 -15.80 -1.49 10.02
N GLU A 55 -16.73 -1.39 9.07
CA GLU A 55 -17.86 -2.30 8.93
C GLU A 55 -17.38 -3.75 8.72
N PHE A 56 -16.45 -3.93 7.78
CA PHE A 56 -15.88 -5.26 7.50
C PHE A 56 -15.21 -5.89 8.73
N LEU A 57 -14.39 -5.13 9.46
CA LEU A 57 -13.71 -5.62 10.65
C LEU A 57 -14.69 -5.93 11.79
N PHE A 58 -15.70 -5.09 11.98
CA PHE A 58 -16.75 -5.28 12.96
C PHE A 58 -17.53 -6.58 12.73
N GLU A 59 -17.89 -6.88 11.48
CA GLU A 59 -18.58 -8.10 11.10
C GLU A 59 -17.67 -9.34 11.21
N LYS A 60 -16.44 -9.26 10.68
CA LYS A 60 -15.51 -10.39 10.62
C LYS A 60 -14.98 -10.79 12.00
N TYR A 61 -14.75 -9.84 12.88
CA TYR A 61 -14.13 -10.05 14.19
C TYR A 61 -15.06 -9.67 15.35
N SER A 62 -16.24 -10.30 15.40
CA SER A 62 -17.33 -9.97 16.34
C SER A 62 -16.98 -10.06 17.84
N GLN A 63 -15.89 -10.73 18.22
CA GLN A 63 -15.43 -10.87 19.61
C GLN A 63 -14.18 -10.03 19.91
N MET A 64 -13.71 -9.24 18.94
CA MET A 64 -12.49 -8.44 19.09
C MET A 64 -12.80 -7.12 19.80
N PRO A 65 -12.04 -6.72 20.85
CA PRO A 65 -12.20 -5.44 21.51
C PRO A 65 -11.96 -4.25 20.56
N GLU A 66 -12.62 -3.12 20.83
CA GLU A 66 -12.53 -1.89 20.01
C GLU A 66 -11.09 -1.46 19.75
N GLY A 67 -10.23 -1.45 20.78
CA GLY A 67 -8.82 -1.04 20.62
C GLY A 67 -8.02 -1.92 19.65
N GLU A 68 -8.35 -3.22 19.57
CA GLU A 68 -7.73 -4.13 18.60
C GLU A 68 -8.30 -3.93 17.18
N LEU A 69 -9.61 -3.69 17.06
CA LEU A 69 -10.23 -3.33 15.78
C LEU A 69 -9.64 -2.04 15.21
N THR A 70 -9.42 -1.03 16.06
CA THR A 70 -8.81 0.24 15.67
C THR A 70 -7.36 0.07 15.19
N LYS A 71 -6.54 -0.73 15.90
CA LYS A 71 -5.17 -1.05 15.46
C LYS A 71 -5.17 -1.81 14.12
N LYS A 72 -6.09 -2.77 14.00
CA LYS A 72 -6.22 -3.57 12.79
C LYS A 72 -6.64 -2.72 11.60
N ARG A 73 -7.60 -1.82 11.77
CA ARG A 73 -8.00 -0.86 10.74
C ARG A 73 -6.80 0.01 10.33
N ALA A 74 -6.11 0.64 11.28
CA ALA A 74 -4.95 1.48 11.01
C ALA A 74 -3.85 0.76 10.19
N SER A 75 -3.65 -0.54 10.38
CA SER A 75 -2.70 -1.32 9.59
C SER A 75 -3.14 -1.59 8.15
N ILE A 76 -4.44 -1.49 7.87
CA ILE A 76 -5.03 -1.75 6.55
C ILE A 76 -5.11 -0.47 5.72
N VAL A 77 -5.54 0.64 6.34
CA VAL A 77 -5.79 1.91 5.65
C VAL A 77 -4.56 2.84 5.60
N CYS A 78 -3.42 2.41 6.09
CA CYS A 78 -2.19 3.22 6.09
C CYS A 78 -1.51 3.29 4.72
N GLU A 79 -0.76 4.36 4.50
CA GLU A 79 0.02 4.62 3.28
C GLU A 79 0.76 3.39 2.74
N PRO A 80 1.58 2.63 3.53
CA PRO A 80 2.31 1.48 3.00
C PRO A 80 1.42 0.37 2.44
N THR A 81 0.29 0.11 3.08
CA THR A 81 -0.68 -0.91 2.65
C THR A 81 -1.42 -0.46 1.41
N LEU A 82 -1.89 0.79 1.37
CA LEU A 82 -2.54 1.35 0.18
C LEU A 82 -1.60 1.43 -1.01
N ALA A 83 -0.34 1.81 -0.80
CA ALA A 83 0.69 1.80 -1.84
C ALA A 83 0.95 0.38 -2.38
N LEU A 84 0.93 -0.65 -1.53
CA LEU A 84 1.00 -2.04 -1.97
C LEU A 84 -0.17 -2.39 -2.90
N CYS A 85 -1.42 -2.08 -2.49
CA CYS A 85 -2.61 -2.31 -3.30
C CYS A 85 -2.60 -1.53 -4.62
N ALA A 86 -2.15 -0.28 -4.59
CA ALA A 86 -2.00 0.56 -5.77
C ALA A 86 -0.99 -0.02 -6.79
N ARG A 87 0.10 -0.62 -6.31
CA ARG A 87 1.09 -1.29 -7.17
C ARG A 87 0.54 -2.56 -7.79
N GLU A 88 -0.27 -3.34 -7.09
CA GLU A 88 -0.95 -4.52 -7.65
C GLU A 88 -1.84 -4.14 -8.84
N LEU A 89 -2.46 -2.97 -8.80
CA LEU A 89 -3.23 -2.38 -9.92
C LEU A 89 -2.35 -1.67 -10.95
N SER A 90 -1.04 -1.51 -10.70
CA SER A 90 -0.12 -0.66 -11.48
C SER A 90 -0.63 0.79 -11.59
N LEU A 91 -1.24 1.32 -10.53
CA LEU A 91 -1.95 2.59 -10.54
C LEU A 91 -1.04 3.76 -10.92
N GLY A 92 0.23 3.72 -10.52
CA GLY A 92 1.23 4.72 -10.87
C GLY A 92 1.40 4.95 -12.38
N GLU A 93 1.11 3.95 -13.23
CA GLU A 93 1.23 4.08 -14.69
C GLU A 93 0.15 4.98 -15.29
N TYR A 94 -0.97 5.16 -14.59
CA TYR A 94 -2.10 5.96 -15.05
C TYR A 94 -2.06 7.40 -14.51
N LEU A 95 -1.13 7.73 -13.59
CA LEU A 95 -1.05 9.04 -12.98
C LEU A 95 -0.62 10.12 -14.00
N LEU A 96 -1.26 11.26 -13.92
CA LEU A 96 -0.85 12.50 -14.56
C LEU A 96 -0.02 13.30 -13.57
N LEU A 97 1.28 13.38 -13.83
CA LEU A 97 2.27 14.06 -12.98
C LEU A 97 2.87 15.24 -13.74
N GLY A 98 3.22 16.30 -13.01
CA GLY A 98 4.07 17.37 -13.55
C GLY A 98 5.49 16.87 -13.80
N LYS A 99 6.22 17.52 -14.71
CA LYS A 99 7.57 17.09 -15.14
C LYS A 99 8.56 16.93 -13.99
N GLY A 100 8.48 17.81 -12.98
CA GLY A 100 9.35 17.74 -11.81
C GLY A 100 9.08 16.49 -10.98
N GLU A 101 7.81 16.18 -10.74
CA GLU A 101 7.39 15.01 -9.98
C GLU A 101 7.68 13.71 -10.74
N GLU A 102 7.43 13.70 -12.06
CA GLU A 102 7.78 12.59 -12.94
C GLU A 102 9.29 12.30 -12.90
N ALA A 103 10.12 13.35 -13.04
CA ALA A 103 11.58 13.21 -13.03
C ALA A 103 12.15 12.68 -11.71
N THR A 104 11.42 12.90 -10.60
CA THR A 104 11.82 12.41 -9.27
C THR A 104 11.21 11.04 -8.89
N GLY A 105 10.60 10.36 -9.85
CA GLY A 105 10.05 9.01 -9.66
C GLY A 105 8.70 8.98 -8.95
N GLY A 106 7.92 10.06 -9.04
CA GLY A 106 6.61 10.21 -8.36
C GLY A 106 5.65 9.06 -8.61
N ARG A 107 5.67 8.43 -9.82
CA ARG A 107 4.84 7.25 -10.14
C ARG A 107 5.05 6.05 -9.22
N ARG A 108 6.17 6.00 -8.50
CA ARG A 108 6.53 4.89 -7.60
C ARG A 108 6.59 5.31 -6.14
N ARG A 109 6.34 6.59 -5.84
CA ARG A 109 6.35 7.13 -4.48
C ARG A 109 5.10 6.68 -3.75
N ASP A 110 5.30 6.09 -2.56
CA ASP A 110 4.22 5.49 -1.77
C ASP A 110 3.12 6.48 -1.46
N SER A 111 3.44 7.69 -1.00
CA SER A 111 2.45 8.72 -0.71
C SER A 111 1.59 9.08 -1.94
N ILE A 112 2.19 9.24 -3.13
CA ILE A 112 1.45 9.62 -4.34
C ILE A 112 0.52 8.50 -4.83
N VAL A 113 0.97 7.24 -4.77
CA VAL A 113 0.12 6.12 -5.24
C VAL A 113 -0.93 5.72 -4.21
N SER A 114 -0.69 5.92 -2.91
CA SER A 114 -1.71 5.75 -1.86
C SER A 114 -2.81 6.80 -1.97
N ASP A 115 -2.44 8.08 -2.10
CA ASP A 115 -3.40 9.18 -2.29
C ASP A 115 -4.26 8.97 -3.54
N ALA A 116 -3.63 8.48 -4.63
CA ALA A 116 -4.36 8.13 -5.85
C ALA A 116 -5.32 6.93 -5.67
N MET A 117 -4.97 5.97 -4.81
CA MET A 117 -5.87 4.86 -4.47
C MET A 117 -7.10 5.35 -3.71
N GLU A 118 -6.92 6.22 -2.73
CA GLU A 118 -8.03 6.87 -2.02
C GLU A 118 -8.86 7.72 -2.98
N ALA A 119 -8.23 8.52 -3.82
CA ALA A 119 -8.93 9.32 -4.83
C ALA A 119 -9.76 8.45 -5.79
N LEU A 120 -9.26 7.27 -6.17
CA LEU A 120 -10.01 6.34 -7.01
C LEU A 120 -11.23 5.78 -6.28
N ILE A 121 -11.12 5.47 -4.98
CA ILE A 121 -12.26 5.07 -4.15
C ILE A 121 -13.31 6.19 -4.11
N GLY A 122 -12.87 7.44 -3.88
CA GLY A 122 -13.75 8.61 -3.91
C GLY A 122 -14.44 8.82 -5.25
N ALA A 123 -13.74 8.60 -6.35
CA ALA A 123 -14.29 8.67 -7.70
C ALA A 123 -15.34 7.59 -7.96
N VAL A 124 -15.08 6.34 -7.57
CA VAL A 124 -16.05 5.23 -7.66
C VAL A 124 -17.29 5.52 -6.81
N TYR A 125 -17.11 6.09 -5.62
CA TYR A 125 -18.21 6.47 -4.75
C TYR A 125 -19.11 7.54 -5.38
N LEU A 126 -18.54 8.59 -5.97
CA LEU A 126 -19.32 9.66 -6.61
C LEU A 126 -20.02 9.17 -7.90
N ASP A 127 -19.39 8.28 -8.63
CA ASP A 127 -19.92 7.77 -9.90
C ASP A 127 -21.00 6.69 -9.71
N GLY A 128 -20.76 5.75 -8.78
CA GLY A 128 -21.59 4.54 -8.62
C GLY A 128 -22.21 4.36 -7.24
N GLY A 129 -21.98 5.29 -6.30
CA GLY A 129 -22.51 5.21 -4.94
C GLY A 129 -21.74 4.26 -4.02
N PHE A 130 -22.18 4.22 -2.75
CA PHE A 130 -21.48 3.50 -1.68
C PHE A 130 -21.32 1.99 -1.95
N ALA A 131 -22.33 1.34 -2.53
CA ALA A 131 -22.28 -0.09 -2.79
C ALA A 131 -21.13 -0.49 -3.72
N ASN A 132 -20.93 0.27 -4.81
CA ASN A 132 -19.82 0.05 -5.74
C ASN A 132 -18.46 0.35 -5.12
N ALA A 133 -18.35 1.44 -4.33
CA ALA A 133 -17.13 1.77 -3.61
C ALA A 133 -16.79 0.70 -2.56
N LYS A 134 -17.77 0.19 -1.82
CA LYS A 134 -17.61 -0.91 -0.86
C LYS A 134 -17.10 -2.18 -1.54
N GLU A 135 -17.68 -2.56 -2.67
CA GLU A 135 -17.21 -3.71 -3.46
C GLU A 135 -15.76 -3.52 -3.93
N PHE A 136 -15.42 -2.32 -4.40
CA PHE A 136 -14.06 -1.97 -4.80
C PHE A 136 -13.07 -2.13 -3.63
N VAL A 137 -13.37 -1.54 -2.48
CA VAL A 137 -12.53 -1.63 -1.28
C VAL A 137 -12.38 -3.07 -0.81
N GLN A 138 -13.47 -3.84 -0.78
CA GLN A 138 -13.43 -5.27 -0.42
C GLN A 138 -12.54 -6.08 -1.36
N LYS A 139 -12.64 -5.83 -2.66
CA LYS A 139 -11.90 -6.56 -3.70
C LYS A 139 -10.40 -6.26 -3.70
N PHE A 140 -10.00 -5.01 -3.51
CA PHE A 140 -8.61 -4.59 -3.73
C PHE A 140 -7.85 -4.29 -2.43
N ILE A 141 -8.55 -3.93 -1.36
CA ILE A 141 -7.89 -3.54 -0.10
C ILE A 141 -8.15 -4.57 1.00
N LEU A 142 -9.40 -5.03 1.16
CA LEU A 142 -9.75 -5.94 2.26
C LEU A 142 -9.58 -7.43 1.90
N ASN A 143 -9.27 -7.76 0.65
CA ASN A 143 -8.83 -9.10 0.31
C ASN A 143 -7.45 -9.36 0.95
N ASP A 144 -7.24 -10.60 1.39
CA ASP A 144 -5.94 -11.06 1.93
C ASP A 144 -5.37 -10.16 3.05
N ILE A 145 -6.26 -9.71 3.95
CA ILE A 145 -5.93 -8.83 5.08
C ILE A 145 -4.76 -9.36 5.90
N GLU A 146 -4.71 -10.66 6.12
CA GLU A 146 -3.69 -11.32 6.94
C GLU A 146 -2.28 -11.09 6.37
N ASN A 147 -2.11 -11.16 5.05
CA ASN A 147 -0.82 -10.86 4.40
C ASN A 147 -0.50 -9.37 4.40
N LYS A 148 -1.50 -8.49 4.24
CA LYS A 148 -1.32 -7.04 4.28
C LYS A 148 -0.92 -6.57 5.68
N GLN A 149 -1.54 -7.12 6.72
CA GLN A 149 -1.13 -6.89 8.11
C GLN A 149 0.27 -7.42 8.39
N LEU A 150 0.56 -8.64 7.92
CA LEU A 150 1.89 -9.21 8.03
C LEU A 150 2.94 -8.31 7.35
N PHE A 151 2.61 -7.70 6.22
CA PHE A 151 3.49 -6.73 5.56
C PHE A 151 3.71 -5.50 6.44
N TYR A 152 2.65 -4.92 7.00
CA TYR A 152 2.74 -3.75 7.87
C TYR A 152 3.56 -4.00 9.13
N ASP A 153 3.31 -5.12 9.81
CA ASP A 153 3.95 -5.49 11.08
C ASP A 153 5.20 -6.36 10.91
N SER A 154 5.69 -6.50 9.68
CA SER A 154 6.72 -7.50 9.35
C SER A 154 7.99 -7.41 10.19
N LYS A 155 8.48 -6.21 10.50
CA LYS A 155 9.68 -6.03 11.32
C LYS A 155 9.47 -6.52 12.76
N THR A 156 8.38 -6.13 13.38
CA THR A 156 8.00 -6.57 14.74
C THR A 156 7.76 -8.08 14.78
N THR A 157 6.97 -8.57 13.83
CA THR A 157 6.65 -10.00 13.73
C THR A 157 7.89 -10.85 13.50
N LEU A 158 8.82 -10.42 12.64
CA LEU A 158 10.08 -11.15 12.43
C LEU A 158 10.93 -11.17 13.68
N GLN A 159 11.02 -10.05 14.41
CA GLN A 159 11.75 -9.97 15.68
C GLN A 159 11.16 -10.93 16.72
N GLU A 160 9.84 -10.96 16.89
CA GLU A 160 9.16 -11.88 17.80
C GLU A 160 9.39 -13.36 17.43
N ILE A 161 9.32 -13.70 16.14
CA ILE A 161 9.59 -15.06 15.67
C ILE A 161 11.03 -15.48 15.96
N VAL A 162 11.98 -14.59 15.78
CA VAL A 162 13.40 -14.85 16.01
C VAL A 162 13.69 -14.95 17.49
N GLN A 163 13.26 -14.00 18.31
CA GLN A 163 13.45 -14.03 19.78
C GLN A 163 12.81 -15.25 20.44
N GLY A 164 11.70 -15.77 19.89
CA GLY A 164 11.06 -16.99 20.39
C GLY A 164 11.84 -18.29 20.09
N ARG A 165 12.92 -18.23 19.27
CA ARG A 165 13.64 -19.42 18.78
C ARG A 165 15.16 -19.34 18.88
N TYR A 166 15.71 -18.15 18.91
CA TYR A 166 17.14 -17.87 18.86
C TYR A 166 17.48 -16.82 19.92
N GLU A 167 18.71 -16.87 20.44
CA GLU A 167 19.21 -15.89 21.41
C GLU A 167 19.79 -14.62 20.73
N GLU A 168 19.59 -14.48 19.42
CA GLU A 168 20.12 -13.39 18.61
C GLU A 168 18.99 -12.48 18.10
N ASP A 169 19.32 -11.22 17.84
CA ASP A 169 18.41 -10.25 17.25
C ASP A 169 18.55 -10.17 15.73
N VAL A 170 17.43 -9.81 15.07
CA VAL A 170 17.44 -9.52 13.62
C VAL A 170 18.20 -8.23 13.36
N ARG A 171 19.18 -8.28 12.45
CA ARG A 171 19.91 -7.10 11.97
C ARG A 171 19.55 -6.81 10.54
N TYR A 172 19.45 -5.51 10.21
CA TYR A 172 19.20 -5.06 8.84
C TYR A 172 20.47 -4.41 8.29
N VAL A 173 20.94 -4.91 7.14
CA VAL A 173 22.16 -4.46 6.50
C VAL A 173 21.84 -3.89 5.13
N LEU A 174 22.34 -2.69 4.85
CA LEU A 174 22.26 -2.07 3.55
C LEU A 174 23.23 -2.76 2.59
N LEU A 175 22.71 -3.35 1.51
CA LEU A 175 23.53 -3.97 0.47
C LEU A 175 24.07 -2.94 -0.51
N LYS A 176 23.16 -2.09 -1.00
CA LYS A 176 23.48 -1.05 -1.98
C LYS A 176 22.41 0.05 -1.99
N GLU A 177 22.81 1.20 -2.48
CA GLU A 177 21.93 2.30 -2.86
C GLU A 177 22.09 2.51 -4.37
N GLU A 178 20.98 2.63 -5.09
CA GLU A 178 20.99 2.87 -6.55
C GLU A 178 20.07 4.03 -6.91
N GLY A 179 20.43 4.74 -7.96
CA GLY A 179 19.66 5.86 -8.49
C GLY A 179 20.15 7.22 -7.97
N PRO A 180 19.68 8.32 -8.60
CA PRO A 180 20.00 9.68 -8.18
C PRO A 180 19.37 10.00 -6.82
N ASP A 181 19.88 11.01 -6.12
CA ASP A 181 19.44 11.36 -4.75
C ASP A 181 17.94 11.57 -4.60
N HIS A 182 17.30 12.08 -5.62
CA HIS A 182 15.85 12.33 -5.65
C HIS A 182 14.99 11.09 -6.04
N ASN A 183 15.63 9.98 -6.44
CA ASN A 183 14.96 8.72 -6.79
C ASN A 183 15.83 7.52 -6.40
N LYS A 184 16.30 7.53 -5.15
CA LYS A 184 17.19 6.51 -4.61
C LYS A 184 16.41 5.26 -4.23
N SER A 185 16.94 4.10 -4.61
CA SER A 185 16.45 2.79 -4.17
C SER A 185 17.44 2.18 -3.20
N PHE A 186 16.94 1.72 -2.07
CA PHE A 186 17.71 1.05 -1.02
C PHE A 186 17.45 -0.45 -1.08
N TYR A 187 18.52 -1.24 -1.06
CA TYR A 187 18.45 -2.70 -1.01
C TYR A 187 18.96 -3.16 0.35
N MET A 188 18.09 -3.82 1.11
CA MET A 188 18.35 -4.25 2.48
C MET A 188 18.27 -5.77 2.61
N GLN A 189 19.07 -6.32 3.50
CA GLN A 189 18.96 -7.71 3.96
C GLN A 189 18.55 -7.74 5.43
N ALA A 190 17.65 -8.67 5.78
CA ALA A 190 17.40 -9.07 7.15
C ALA A 190 18.27 -10.29 7.48
N LEU A 191 19.08 -10.20 8.51
CA LEU A 191 20.08 -11.19 8.92
C LEU A 191 19.81 -11.69 10.33
N LEU A 192 20.07 -12.98 10.56
CA LEU A 192 20.23 -13.58 11.88
C LEU A 192 21.65 -14.14 11.96
N GLY A 193 22.51 -13.53 12.78
CA GLY A 193 23.94 -13.78 12.72
C GLY A 193 24.50 -13.46 11.33
N GLU A 194 25.02 -14.46 10.64
CA GLU A 194 25.49 -14.38 9.25
C GLU A 194 24.48 -14.89 8.22
N LYS A 195 23.37 -15.49 8.67
CA LYS A 195 22.36 -16.07 7.79
C LYS A 195 21.42 -15.01 7.25
N VAL A 196 21.29 -14.91 5.92
CA VAL A 196 20.32 -14.07 5.25
C VAL A 196 18.94 -14.72 5.35
N LEU A 197 18.02 -14.06 6.07
CA LEU A 197 16.63 -14.49 6.20
C LEU A 197 15.78 -13.98 5.03
N GLY A 198 15.99 -12.72 4.61
CA GLY A 198 15.22 -12.12 3.52
C GLY A 198 15.88 -10.87 2.97
N GLU A 199 15.45 -10.47 1.77
CA GLU A 199 15.93 -9.28 1.07
C GLU A 199 14.75 -8.41 0.68
N GLY A 200 14.97 -7.09 0.65
CA GLY A 200 13.96 -6.12 0.29
C GLY A 200 14.53 -4.90 -0.39
N CYS A 201 13.71 -4.26 -1.20
CA CYS A 201 14.02 -3.01 -1.87
C CYS A 201 12.91 -1.99 -1.58
N GLY A 202 13.29 -0.72 -1.44
CA GLY A 202 12.35 0.37 -1.22
C GLY A 202 12.99 1.73 -1.46
N HIS A 203 12.16 2.76 -1.61
CA HIS A 203 12.65 4.14 -1.79
C HIS A 203 13.11 4.82 -0.49
N THR A 204 12.87 4.17 0.65
CA THR A 204 13.46 4.54 1.94
C THR A 204 14.11 3.30 2.57
N LYS A 205 15.11 3.52 3.44
CA LYS A 205 15.72 2.41 4.20
C LYS A 205 14.66 1.63 4.99
N LYS A 206 13.72 2.35 5.64
CA LYS A 206 12.61 1.76 6.41
C LYS A 206 11.71 0.87 5.53
N ALA A 207 11.33 1.32 4.34
CA ALA A 207 10.51 0.52 3.40
C ALA A 207 11.26 -0.73 2.92
N ALA A 208 12.55 -0.61 2.61
CA ALA A 208 13.38 -1.75 2.21
C ALA A 208 13.58 -2.77 3.34
N GLU A 209 13.78 -2.31 4.59
CA GLU A 209 13.84 -3.17 5.78
C GLU A 209 12.53 -3.93 6.01
N GLN A 210 11.39 -3.24 5.87
CA GLN A 210 10.07 -3.83 6.02
C GLN A 210 9.80 -4.90 4.96
N GLN A 211 10.17 -4.62 3.71
CA GLN A 211 10.10 -5.61 2.63
C GLN A 211 11.02 -6.80 2.87
N ALA A 212 12.25 -6.59 3.38
CA ALA A 212 13.18 -7.66 3.73
C ALA A 212 12.62 -8.56 4.84
N ALA A 213 12.04 -7.95 5.87
CA ALA A 213 11.38 -8.67 6.97
C ALA A 213 10.19 -9.50 6.48
N TYR A 214 9.35 -8.93 5.64
CA TYR A 214 8.20 -9.63 5.04
C TYR A 214 8.62 -10.85 4.22
N CYS A 215 9.64 -10.69 3.36
CA CYS A 215 10.21 -11.81 2.59
C CYS A 215 10.80 -12.90 3.51
N ALA A 216 11.47 -12.50 4.59
CA ALA A 216 12.00 -13.44 5.58
C ALA A 216 10.89 -14.27 6.23
N ILE A 217 9.80 -13.61 6.68
CA ILE A 217 8.67 -14.31 7.31
C ILE A 217 8.01 -15.29 6.35
N LYS A 218 7.82 -14.90 5.08
CA LYS A 218 7.25 -15.81 4.05
C LYS A 218 8.13 -17.05 3.85
N LYS A 219 9.45 -16.90 3.78
CA LYS A 219 10.38 -18.04 3.69
C LYS A 219 10.28 -18.93 4.92
N LEU A 220 10.32 -18.35 6.13
CA LEU A 220 10.22 -19.11 7.38
C LEU A 220 8.88 -19.85 7.57
N LYS A 221 7.80 -19.35 6.95
CA LYS A 221 6.49 -20.05 6.94
C LYS A 221 6.46 -21.18 5.94
N ASN A 222 7.07 -21.01 4.76
CA ASN A 222 7.12 -22.03 3.72
C ASN A 222 8.04 -23.20 4.12
N ASP A 223 9.20 -22.91 4.74
CA ASP A 223 10.12 -23.94 5.28
C ASP A 223 9.46 -24.80 6.37
N LYS A 224 8.36 -24.34 6.99
CA LYS A 224 7.57 -25.17 7.93
C LYS A 224 6.56 -26.10 7.25
N GLY A 225 6.18 -25.81 5.99
CA GLY A 225 5.33 -26.69 5.19
C GLY A 225 6.00 -28.00 4.80
N ASP A 226 7.35 -28.04 4.75
CA ASP A 226 8.13 -29.23 4.42
C ASP A 226 8.52 -30.08 5.63
N LEU A 227 8.11 -29.72 6.85
CA LEU A 227 8.43 -30.41 8.11
C LEU A 227 7.21 -31.06 8.81
N CYS A 228 6.14 -31.28 8.06
CA CYS A 228 5.03 -32.15 8.47
C CYS A 228 5.05 -33.44 7.63
N ILE A 229 6.00 -34.31 7.93
CA ILE A 229 5.88 -35.76 7.72
C ILE A 229 6.16 -36.43 9.04
#